data_734de1e1650d3385112fdeb1291fda15
#
_entry.id   734de1e1650d3385112fdeb1291fda15
#
_cell.length_a   1.000
_cell.length_b   1.000
_cell.length_c   1.000
_cell.angle_alpha   90.00
_cell.angle_beta   90.00
_cell.angle_gamma   90.00
#
_symmetry.space_group_name_H-M   'P 1'
#
loop_
_entity.id
_entity.type
_entity.pdbx_description
1 polymer ?
#
loop_
_entity_poly.entity_id
_entity_poly.type
_entity_poly.pdbx_seq_one_letter_code
_entity_poly.pdbx_strand_id
1 'polypeptide(L)'
;RIGLLVDEWGTWWDEEPGTVRGHLYQQNTMRDAFVASLTLDIFHKYTDRIVMANIAQMVNVLQAMILTGDKGEMVLTPTYHVFRMYKVHQDAEYLPFDLICNKKKISDNRVVPSISATVSRNKDGVIHISLSNVDTQNNQEIVIELSGLKDKKVSGEILTANNLTDHNTFDRPNIVSPKVFNGAKILNENTITINLPAKSIVTLELK
;
A
#
# COMPACT_ATOMS: atom_id res chain seq x y z
N ARG A 1 3.94 20.69 -20.90
CA ARG A 1 4.55 19.39 -20.59
C ARG A 1 3.52 18.31 -20.89
N ILE A 2 3.90 17.21 -21.56
CA ILE A 2 2.98 16.12 -21.88
C ILE A 2 2.90 15.19 -20.66
N GLY A 3 1.68 14.90 -20.18
CA GLY A 3 1.42 13.95 -19.11
C GLY A 3 1.62 12.51 -19.57
N LEU A 4 1.99 11.63 -18.63
CA LEU A 4 2.10 10.19 -18.84
C LEU A 4 0.87 9.50 -18.27
N LEU A 5 0.23 8.68 -19.07
CA LEU A 5 -0.86 7.80 -18.69
C LEU A 5 -0.28 6.38 -18.60
N VAL A 6 -0.40 5.73 -17.45
CA VAL A 6 -0.07 4.32 -17.26
C VAL A 6 -1.37 3.55 -17.39
N ASP A 7 -1.68 3.12 -18.60
CA ASP A 7 -2.98 2.57 -18.97
C ASP A 7 -3.29 1.28 -18.24
N GLU A 8 -2.25 0.48 -17.98
CA GLU A 8 -2.39 -0.84 -17.41
C GLU A 8 -1.13 -1.20 -16.59
N TRP A 9 -1.30 -1.62 -15.35
CA TRP A 9 -0.21 -2.11 -14.51
C TRP A 9 -0.74 -3.09 -13.47
N GLY A 10 0.13 -3.91 -12.89
CA GLY A 10 -0.22 -4.88 -11.86
C GLY A 10 0.59 -6.16 -12.00
N THR A 11 0.12 -7.20 -11.32
CA THR A 11 0.71 -8.54 -11.36
C THR A 11 -0.01 -9.44 -12.33
N TRP A 12 0.75 -10.33 -12.97
CA TRP A 12 0.22 -11.40 -13.81
C TRP A 12 0.81 -12.71 -13.36
N TRP A 13 0.00 -13.52 -12.70
CA TRP A 13 0.36 -14.85 -12.22
C TRP A 13 -0.36 -15.92 -13.02
N ASP A 14 -0.06 -17.18 -12.71
CA ASP A 14 -0.80 -18.30 -13.28
C ASP A 14 -2.27 -18.26 -12.85
N GLU A 15 -3.16 -18.68 -13.73
CA GLU A 15 -4.59 -18.79 -13.45
C GLU A 15 -4.86 -19.82 -12.36
N GLU A 16 -5.85 -19.56 -11.52
CA GLU A 16 -6.29 -20.51 -10.50
C GLU A 16 -6.77 -21.82 -11.13
N PRO A 17 -6.32 -22.98 -10.63
CA PRO A 17 -6.77 -24.26 -11.10
C PRO A 17 -8.30 -24.40 -11.00
N GLY A 18 -8.93 -24.94 -12.06
CA GLY A 18 -10.38 -25.12 -12.13
C GLY A 18 -11.18 -23.91 -12.60
N THR A 19 -10.53 -22.80 -12.88
CA THR A 19 -11.17 -21.63 -13.51
C THR A 19 -11.16 -21.73 -15.04
N VAL A 20 -11.93 -20.88 -15.71
CA VAL A 20 -12.00 -20.85 -17.16
C VAL A 20 -10.70 -20.28 -17.73
N ARG A 21 -9.98 -21.12 -18.50
CA ARG A 21 -8.71 -20.74 -19.10
C ARG A 21 -8.87 -19.51 -20.02
N GLY A 22 -7.93 -18.56 -19.89
CA GLY A 22 -7.96 -17.32 -20.64
C GLY A 22 -8.81 -16.22 -20.04
N HIS A 23 -9.55 -16.50 -18.94
CA HIS A 23 -10.24 -15.47 -18.17
C HIS A 23 -9.32 -14.78 -17.16
N LEU A 24 -8.08 -15.26 -17.02
CA LEU A 24 -7.00 -14.65 -16.23
C LEU A 24 -7.37 -14.43 -14.73
N TYR A 25 -8.16 -15.35 -14.18
CA TYR A 25 -8.51 -15.32 -12.76
C TYR A 25 -7.33 -15.85 -11.95
N GLN A 26 -6.76 -15.00 -11.09
CA GLN A 26 -5.62 -15.33 -10.25
C GLN A 26 -5.90 -15.03 -8.78
N GLN A 27 -5.11 -15.62 -7.88
CA GLN A 27 -5.14 -15.24 -6.47
C GLN A 27 -4.57 -13.84 -6.27
N ASN A 28 -5.32 -13.04 -5.51
CA ASN A 28 -4.93 -11.70 -5.08
C ASN A 28 -4.60 -11.71 -3.59
N THR A 29 -3.32 -11.70 -3.26
CA THR A 29 -2.79 -11.95 -1.92
C THR A 29 -2.18 -10.69 -1.29
N MET A 30 -1.66 -10.82 -0.06
CA MET A 30 -0.89 -9.73 0.57
C MET A 30 0.35 -9.35 -0.25
N ARG A 31 0.96 -10.28 -1.03
CA ARG A 31 2.03 -9.99 -1.98
C ARG A 31 1.59 -8.96 -3.03
N ASP A 32 0.39 -9.11 -3.57
CA ASP A 32 -0.17 -8.20 -4.58
C ASP A 32 -0.50 -6.83 -3.98
N ALA A 33 -0.92 -6.79 -2.73
CA ALA A 33 -1.05 -5.54 -1.97
C ALA A 33 0.27 -4.77 -1.89
N PHE A 34 1.40 -5.46 -1.66
CA PHE A 34 2.72 -4.82 -1.69
C PHE A 34 3.07 -4.31 -3.08
N VAL A 35 2.80 -5.06 -4.14
CA VAL A 35 3.03 -4.56 -5.51
C VAL A 35 2.22 -3.29 -5.74
N ALA A 36 0.96 -3.24 -5.28
CA ALA A 36 0.14 -2.05 -5.40
C ALA A 36 0.73 -0.86 -4.62
N SER A 37 1.06 -1.03 -3.33
CA SER A 37 1.57 0.07 -2.50
C SER A 37 2.90 0.62 -3.01
N LEU A 38 3.85 -0.26 -3.35
CA LEU A 38 5.17 0.14 -3.85
C LEU A 38 5.08 0.86 -5.20
N THR A 39 4.18 0.40 -6.08
CA THR A 39 3.97 1.04 -7.37
C THR A 39 3.31 2.42 -7.22
N LEU A 40 2.31 2.54 -6.35
CA LEU A 40 1.68 3.83 -6.04
C LEU A 40 2.67 4.82 -5.42
N ASP A 41 3.57 4.38 -4.53
CA ASP A 41 4.63 5.24 -3.98
C ASP A 41 5.53 5.80 -5.10
N ILE A 42 5.88 4.96 -6.09
CA ILE A 42 6.66 5.41 -7.27
C ILE A 42 5.85 6.42 -8.09
N PHE A 43 4.57 6.15 -8.36
CA PHE A 43 3.72 7.06 -9.12
C PHE A 43 3.56 8.42 -8.42
N HIS A 44 3.38 8.44 -7.12
CA HIS A 44 3.31 9.67 -6.33
C HIS A 44 4.61 10.49 -6.41
N LYS A 45 5.76 9.84 -6.42
CA LYS A 45 7.04 10.53 -6.58
C LYS A 45 7.16 11.27 -7.92
N TYR A 46 6.44 10.81 -8.95
CA TYR A 46 6.50 11.35 -10.32
C TYR A 46 5.18 12.01 -10.76
N THR A 47 4.42 12.59 -9.83
CA THR A 47 3.15 13.27 -10.11
C THR A 47 3.28 14.49 -11.04
N ASP A 48 4.47 15.02 -11.23
CA ASP A 48 4.75 16.03 -12.25
C ASP A 48 4.65 15.48 -13.67
N ARG A 49 4.65 14.16 -13.86
CA ARG A 49 4.60 13.46 -15.14
C ARG A 49 3.44 12.48 -15.23
N ILE A 50 3.19 11.69 -14.21
CA ILE A 50 2.14 10.68 -14.19
C ILE A 50 0.82 11.34 -13.77
N VAL A 51 -0.13 11.39 -14.68
CA VAL A 51 -1.43 12.04 -14.47
C VAL A 51 -2.57 11.04 -14.28
N MET A 52 -2.36 9.77 -14.68
CA MET A 52 -3.31 8.68 -14.47
C MET A 52 -2.57 7.34 -14.46
N ALA A 53 -3.03 6.39 -13.62
CA ALA A 53 -2.52 5.03 -13.61
C ALA A 53 -3.65 4.06 -13.26
N ASN A 54 -3.90 3.08 -14.13
CA ASN A 54 -5.02 2.14 -14.03
C ASN A 54 -4.52 0.75 -13.67
N ILE A 55 -5.00 0.21 -12.53
CA ILE A 55 -4.71 -1.18 -12.16
C ILE A 55 -5.38 -2.16 -13.14
N ALA A 56 -4.73 -3.22 -13.47
CA ALA A 56 -5.27 -4.29 -14.29
C ALA A 56 -5.63 -5.52 -13.43
N GLN A 57 -6.93 -5.70 -13.10
CA GLN A 57 -8.08 -4.91 -13.49
C GLN A 57 -9.01 -4.66 -12.28
N MET A 58 -10.22 -4.14 -12.53
CA MET A 58 -11.16 -3.84 -11.46
C MET A 58 -11.79 -5.10 -10.86
N VAL A 59 -12.29 -6.02 -11.68
CA VAL A 59 -13.10 -7.17 -11.27
C VAL A 59 -12.61 -8.46 -11.91
N ASN A 60 -12.39 -9.49 -11.12
CA ASN A 60 -12.11 -10.90 -11.45
C ASN A 60 -10.86 -11.17 -12.29
N VAL A 61 -10.27 -10.21 -12.95
CA VAL A 61 -9.20 -10.40 -13.94
C VAL A 61 -7.87 -9.89 -13.40
N LEU A 62 -6.81 -10.69 -13.49
CA LEU A 62 -5.43 -10.34 -13.08
C LEU A 62 -5.37 -9.84 -11.63
N GLN A 63 -4.70 -8.71 -11.37
CA GLN A 63 -4.68 -8.10 -10.04
C GLN A 63 -5.99 -7.35 -9.75
N ALA A 64 -7.07 -8.11 -9.58
CA ALA A 64 -8.39 -7.58 -9.37
C ALA A 64 -8.53 -6.89 -8.00
N MET A 65 -9.29 -5.81 -7.97
CA MET A 65 -9.70 -5.17 -6.72
C MET A 65 -10.88 -5.88 -6.07
N ILE A 66 -11.77 -6.42 -6.88
CA ILE A 66 -13.02 -7.08 -6.44
C ILE A 66 -13.12 -8.43 -7.12
N LEU A 67 -13.49 -9.45 -6.35
CA LEU A 67 -13.88 -10.76 -6.89
C LEU A 67 -15.37 -10.96 -6.70
N THR A 68 -16.03 -11.51 -7.73
CA THR A 68 -17.46 -11.83 -7.69
C THR A 68 -17.67 -13.31 -7.99
N GLY A 69 -18.61 -13.92 -7.28
CA GLY A 69 -19.02 -15.30 -7.49
C GLY A 69 -20.34 -15.40 -8.26
N ASP A 70 -20.68 -16.61 -8.73
CA ASP A 70 -21.84 -16.88 -9.58
C ASP A 70 -23.19 -16.66 -8.87
N LYS A 71 -23.20 -16.66 -7.54
CA LYS A 71 -24.41 -16.44 -6.72
C LYS A 71 -24.56 -15.01 -6.23
N GLY A 72 -23.76 -14.08 -6.77
CA GLY A 72 -23.76 -12.68 -6.37
C GLY A 72 -22.89 -12.38 -5.15
N GLU A 73 -22.03 -13.31 -4.74
CA GLU A 73 -21.03 -13.05 -3.71
C GLU A 73 -20.01 -12.01 -4.19
N MET A 74 -19.49 -11.24 -3.25
CA MET A 74 -18.43 -10.27 -3.52
C MET A 74 -17.38 -10.31 -2.43
N VAL A 75 -16.11 -10.23 -2.83
CA VAL A 75 -14.96 -10.15 -1.93
C VAL A 75 -14.05 -9.00 -2.36
N LEU A 76 -13.61 -8.21 -1.37
CA LEU A 76 -12.60 -7.18 -1.55
C LEU A 76 -11.22 -7.79 -1.38
N THR A 77 -10.34 -7.61 -2.35
CA THR A 77 -8.98 -8.16 -2.29
C THR A 77 -8.05 -7.30 -1.42
N PRO A 78 -6.89 -7.80 -1.00
CA PRO A 78 -5.87 -6.98 -0.37
C PRO A 78 -5.45 -5.76 -1.21
N THR A 79 -5.44 -5.88 -2.54
CA THR A 79 -5.19 -4.76 -3.47
C THR A 79 -6.23 -3.66 -3.32
N TYR A 80 -7.53 -3.99 -3.25
CA TYR A 80 -8.59 -3.01 -2.98
C TYR A 80 -8.31 -2.22 -1.69
N HIS A 81 -7.90 -2.91 -0.63
CA HIS A 81 -7.63 -2.24 0.64
C HIS A 81 -6.47 -1.25 0.56
N VAL A 82 -5.44 -1.54 -0.22
CA VAL A 82 -4.37 -0.57 -0.51
C VAL A 82 -4.92 0.67 -1.21
N PHE A 83 -5.68 0.50 -2.29
CA PHE A 83 -6.28 1.64 -2.99
C PHE A 83 -7.17 2.48 -2.08
N ARG A 84 -7.99 1.84 -1.24
CA ARG A 84 -8.82 2.52 -0.24
C ARG A 84 -7.97 3.32 0.76
N MET A 85 -6.90 2.74 1.28
CA MET A 85 -5.99 3.42 2.21
C MET A 85 -5.23 4.57 1.53
N TYR A 86 -4.78 4.38 0.30
CA TYR A 86 -4.03 5.37 -0.47
C TYR A 86 -4.90 6.48 -1.08
N LYS A 87 -6.23 6.36 -1.04
CA LYS A 87 -7.15 7.40 -1.49
C LYS A 87 -6.86 8.79 -0.89
N VAL A 88 -6.28 8.84 0.29
CA VAL A 88 -5.91 10.08 0.98
C VAL A 88 -4.85 10.90 0.25
N HIS A 89 -4.10 10.29 -0.64
CA HIS A 89 -3.09 10.95 -1.48
C HIS A 89 -3.65 11.51 -2.79
N GLN A 90 -4.89 11.14 -3.15
CA GLN A 90 -5.53 11.65 -4.37
C GLN A 90 -5.86 13.14 -4.21
N ASP A 91 -5.58 13.94 -5.24
CA ASP A 91 -5.76 15.41 -5.26
C ASP A 91 -5.03 16.14 -4.11
N ALA A 92 -4.02 15.51 -3.54
CA ALA A 92 -3.14 16.05 -2.50
C ALA A 92 -1.80 16.49 -3.10
N GLU A 93 -1.11 17.39 -2.40
CA GLU A 93 0.23 17.80 -2.74
C GLU A 93 1.24 16.77 -2.26
N TYR A 94 2.06 16.22 -3.15
CA TYR A 94 3.18 15.35 -2.77
C TYR A 94 4.23 16.17 -2.01
N LEU A 95 4.65 15.70 -0.84
CA LEU A 95 5.71 16.31 -0.05
C LEU A 95 7.01 15.51 -0.24
N PRO A 96 8.05 16.12 -0.82
CA PRO A 96 9.37 15.48 -0.92
C PRO A 96 9.95 15.17 0.44
N PHE A 97 10.64 14.04 0.57
CA PHE A 97 11.29 13.60 1.80
C PHE A 97 12.54 12.76 1.48
N ASP A 98 13.42 12.66 2.44
CA ASP A 98 14.55 11.73 2.41
C ASP A 98 14.22 10.50 3.25
N LEU A 99 14.50 9.31 2.71
CA LEU A 99 14.30 8.03 3.39
C LEU A 99 15.62 7.31 3.56
N ILE A 100 16.03 7.14 4.82
CA ILE A 100 17.18 6.31 5.19
C ILE A 100 16.64 5.05 5.86
N CYS A 101 16.87 3.91 5.26
CA CYS A 101 16.43 2.62 5.81
C CYS A 101 17.41 1.50 5.50
N ASN A 102 17.26 0.40 6.21
CA ASN A 102 18.00 -0.82 5.91
C ASN A 102 17.68 -1.31 4.49
N LYS A 103 18.63 -2.02 3.91
CA LYS A 103 18.47 -2.67 2.61
C LYS A 103 18.42 -4.18 2.82
N LYS A 104 17.58 -4.84 2.05
CA LYS A 104 17.42 -6.30 2.06
C LYS A 104 17.94 -6.88 0.75
N LYS A 105 18.82 -7.87 0.87
CA LYS A 105 19.25 -8.65 -0.28
C LYS A 105 18.14 -9.63 -0.66
N ILE A 106 17.65 -9.56 -1.88
CA ILE A 106 16.61 -10.44 -2.42
C ILE A 106 17.15 -11.48 -3.40
N SER A 107 18.34 -11.23 -3.96
CA SER A 107 19.13 -12.18 -4.77
C SER A 107 20.58 -11.73 -4.77
N ASP A 108 21.49 -12.51 -5.39
CA ASP A 108 22.92 -12.20 -5.40
C ASP A 108 23.24 -10.80 -5.93
N ASN A 109 22.47 -10.32 -6.90
CA ASN A 109 22.70 -9.03 -7.56
C ASN A 109 21.61 -8.00 -7.28
N ARG A 110 20.64 -8.26 -6.38
CA ARG A 110 19.52 -7.36 -6.12
C ARG A 110 19.37 -7.06 -4.64
N VAL A 111 19.39 -5.78 -4.35
CA VAL A 111 19.18 -5.25 -3.00
C VAL A 111 18.08 -4.20 -3.10
N VAL A 112 17.09 -4.28 -2.21
CA VAL A 112 15.96 -3.34 -2.15
C VAL A 112 15.92 -2.65 -0.79
N PRO A 113 15.43 -1.41 -0.69
CA PRO A 113 15.09 -0.80 0.59
C PRO A 113 14.07 -1.67 1.34
N SER A 114 14.21 -1.80 2.65
CA SER A 114 13.23 -2.53 3.47
C SER A 114 11.92 -1.75 3.68
N ILE A 115 11.95 -0.44 3.45
CA ILE A 115 10.81 0.46 3.58
C ILE A 115 10.59 1.19 2.27
N SER A 116 9.32 1.33 1.88
CA SER A 116 8.86 2.29 0.89
C SER A 116 7.90 3.27 1.54
N ALA A 117 7.82 4.49 1.04
CA ALA A 117 6.99 5.52 1.62
C ALA A 117 6.48 6.53 0.59
N THR A 118 5.34 7.14 0.91
CA THR A 118 4.86 8.36 0.26
C THR A 118 4.27 9.31 1.30
N VAL A 119 4.41 10.60 1.06
CA VAL A 119 3.91 11.65 1.96
C VAL A 119 3.15 12.67 1.14
N SER A 120 1.99 13.08 1.63
CA SER A 120 1.21 14.14 0.99
C SER A 120 0.51 15.03 1.98
N ARG A 121 0.10 16.21 1.52
CA ARG A 121 -0.73 17.18 2.25
C ARG A 121 -1.99 17.45 1.44
N ASN A 122 -3.15 17.24 2.05
CA ASN A 122 -4.41 17.55 1.39
C ASN A 122 -4.73 19.06 1.47
N LYS A 123 -5.84 19.48 0.85
CA LYS A 123 -6.28 20.89 0.81
C LYS A 123 -6.62 21.47 2.18
N ASP A 124 -6.94 20.62 3.16
CA ASP A 124 -7.25 21.00 4.54
C ASP A 124 -5.99 21.10 5.42
N GLY A 125 -4.80 20.89 4.84
CA GLY A 125 -3.53 20.91 5.54
C GLY A 125 -3.22 19.64 6.34
N VAL A 126 -4.03 18.58 6.20
CA VAL A 126 -3.80 17.29 6.83
C VAL A 126 -2.68 16.57 6.11
N ILE A 127 -1.70 16.07 6.86
CA ILE A 127 -0.58 15.32 6.31
C ILE A 127 -0.90 13.82 6.40
N HIS A 128 -0.73 13.11 5.29
CA HIS A 128 -0.84 11.68 5.20
C HIS A 128 0.51 11.05 4.86
N ILE A 129 0.83 9.97 5.55
CA ILE A 129 2.09 9.23 5.36
C ILE A 129 1.72 7.76 5.18
N SER A 130 2.04 7.21 4.02
CA SER A 130 1.95 5.75 3.80
C SER A 130 3.33 5.13 3.83
N LEU A 131 3.44 3.99 4.52
CA LEU A 131 4.68 3.25 4.75
C LEU A 131 4.45 1.77 4.46
N SER A 132 5.35 1.14 3.72
CA SER A 132 5.35 -0.30 3.45
C SER A 132 6.63 -0.94 3.98
N ASN A 133 6.51 -1.86 4.95
CA ASN A 133 7.62 -2.68 5.42
C ASN A 133 7.65 -3.99 4.64
N VAL A 134 8.56 -4.10 3.67
CA VAL A 134 8.72 -5.29 2.83
C VAL A 134 9.58 -6.38 3.48
N ASP A 135 10.15 -6.12 4.66
CA ASP A 135 10.79 -7.18 5.42
C ASP A 135 9.73 -8.14 5.98
N THR A 136 9.83 -9.40 5.58
CA THR A 136 8.86 -10.43 5.94
C THR A 136 9.05 -10.99 7.36
N GLN A 137 10.12 -10.62 8.05
CA GLN A 137 10.50 -11.20 9.34
C GLN A 137 10.66 -10.17 10.45
N ASN A 138 11.11 -8.94 10.12
CA ASN A 138 11.51 -7.98 11.13
C ASN A 138 10.63 -6.74 11.11
N ASN A 139 10.21 -6.32 12.30
CA ASN A 139 9.65 -5.00 12.51
C ASN A 139 10.74 -3.94 12.25
N GLN A 140 10.32 -2.74 11.85
CA GLN A 140 11.22 -1.61 11.66
C GLN A 140 10.81 -0.48 12.60
N GLU A 141 11.77 0.04 13.34
CA GLU A 141 11.60 1.29 14.08
C GLU A 141 11.94 2.46 13.14
N ILE A 142 10.99 3.37 12.96
CA ILE A 142 11.13 4.52 12.07
C ILE A 142 10.99 5.78 12.90
N VAL A 143 11.90 6.72 12.67
CA VAL A 143 11.80 8.08 13.18
C VAL A 143 11.49 9.00 12.01
N ILE A 144 10.43 9.77 12.14
CA ILE A 144 10.06 10.82 11.17
C ILE A 144 10.35 12.17 11.81
N GLU A 145 11.18 12.95 11.16
CA GLU A 145 11.39 14.35 11.47
C GLU A 145 10.46 15.20 10.60
N LEU A 146 9.55 15.91 11.25
CA LEU A 146 8.54 16.73 10.59
C LEU A 146 8.23 17.97 11.45
N SER A 147 8.48 19.15 10.91
CA SER A 147 8.19 20.40 11.61
C SER A 147 6.68 20.68 11.73
N GLY A 148 6.27 21.32 12.81
CA GLY A 148 4.89 21.79 12.99
C GLY A 148 3.92 20.73 13.53
N LEU A 149 4.40 19.80 14.34
CA LEU A 149 3.58 18.77 15.00
C LEU A 149 2.90 19.24 16.29
N LYS A 150 3.13 20.49 16.71
CA LYS A 150 2.51 21.05 17.90
C LYS A 150 0.98 20.92 17.82
N ASP A 151 0.38 20.41 18.88
CA ASP A 151 -1.07 20.18 19.02
C ASP A 151 -1.68 19.19 17.99
N LYS A 152 -0.84 18.50 17.20
CA LYS A 152 -1.26 17.48 16.25
C LYS A 152 -1.54 16.14 16.96
N LYS A 153 -2.43 15.37 16.34
CA LYS A 153 -2.70 13.97 16.70
C LYS A 153 -2.34 13.07 15.53
N VAL A 154 -1.80 11.90 15.83
CA VAL A 154 -1.55 10.86 14.84
C VAL A 154 -2.58 9.74 14.99
N SER A 155 -3.18 9.34 13.89
CA SER A 155 -4.01 8.13 13.78
C SER A 155 -3.59 7.34 12.54
N GLY A 156 -3.97 6.07 12.46
CA GLY A 156 -3.59 5.27 11.29
C GLY A 156 -4.36 3.97 11.15
N GLU A 157 -4.18 3.40 9.98
CA GLU A 157 -4.66 2.06 9.63
C GLU A 157 -3.48 1.19 9.17
N ILE A 158 -3.58 -0.10 9.42
CA ILE A 158 -2.59 -1.11 9.00
C ILE A 158 -3.25 -2.23 8.22
N LEU A 159 -2.67 -2.61 7.10
CA LEU A 159 -2.92 -3.83 6.37
C LEU A 159 -1.72 -4.76 6.55
N THR A 160 -1.96 -5.96 7.07
CA THR A 160 -0.92 -6.98 7.30
C THR A 160 -1.51 -8.37 7.27
N ALA A 161 -0.66 -9.38 7.11
CA ALA A 161 -1.04 -10.79 7.09
C ALA A 161 0.04 -11.66 7.76
N ASN A 162 -0.31 -12.89 8.14
CA ASN A 162 0.66 -13.84 8.67
C ASN A 162 1.64 -14.28 7.59
N ASN A 163 1.12 -14.52 6.37
CA ASN A 163 1.92 -14.92 5.21
C ASN A 163 1.65 -13.98 4.02
N LEU A 164 2.63 -13.84 3.13
CA LEU A 164 2.45 -13.06 1.90
C LEU A 164 1.42 -13.67 0.94
N THR A 165 1.13 -14.96 1.08
CA THR A 165 0.13 -15.68 0.29
C THR A 165 -1.28 -15.63 0.88
N ASP A 166 -1.46 -15.05 2.06
CA ASP A 166 -2.79 -14.88 2.64
C ASP A 166 -3.65 -13.99 1.74
N HIS A 167 -4.89 -14.41 1.53
CA HIS A 167 -5.84 -13.74 0.66
C HIS A 167 -7.27 -13.89 1.18
N ASN A 168 -8.17 -13.07 0.68
CA ASN A 168 -9.59 -13.12 1.01
C ASN A 168 -10.32 -14.08 0.05
N THR A 169 -11.21 -14.87 0.60
CA THR A 169 -12.07 -15.81 -0.14
C THR A 169 -13.54 -15.52 0.15
N PHE A 170 -14.47 -16.07 -0.63
CA PHE A 170 -15.90 -15.90 -0.40
C PHE A 170 -16.31 -16.40 0.99
N ASP A 171 -15.74 -17.53 1.47
CA ASP A 171 -16.01 -18.06 2.81
C ASP A 171 -15.32 -17.29 3.92
N ARG A 172 -14.20 -16.63 3.63
CA ARG A 172 -13.40 -15.86 4.60
C ARG A 172 -12.97 -14.52 4.01
N PRO A 173 -13.90 -13.55 3.88
CA PRO A 173 -13.67 -12.32 3.12
C PRO A 173 -12.77 -11.29 3.81
N ASN A 174 -12.36 -11.50 5.06
CA ASN A 174 -11.63 -10.53 5.88
C ASN A 174 -10.34 -11.09 6.50
N ILE A 175 -9.70 -12.10 5.89
CA ILE A 175 -8.39 -12.61 6.36
C ILE A 175 -7.36 -11.49 6.32
N VAL A 176 -7.32 -10.75 5.21
CA VAL A 176 -6.47 -9.57 5.01
C VAL A 176 -7.36 -8.35 4.89
N SER A 177 -7.51 -7.62 5.97
CA SER A 177 -8.34 -6.42 6.04
C SER A 177 -7.69 -5.36 6.92
N PRO A 178 -7.92 -4.07 6.65
CA PRO A 178 -7.36 -2.99 7.44
C PRO A 178 -7.84 -3.01 8.89
N LYS A 179 -6.92 -2.66 9.79
CA LYS A 179 -7.17 -2.53 11.23
C LYS A 179 -6.64 -1.19 11.73
N VAL A 180 -7.12 -0.73 12.88
CA VAL A 180 -6.55 0.45 13.54
C VAL A 180 -5.08 0.21 13.84
N PHE A 181 -4.25 1.20 13.54
CA PHE A 181 -2.82 1.17 13.82
C PHE A 181 -2.47 2.09 14.99
N ASN A 182 -1.89 1.51 16.04
CA ASN A 182 -1.50 2.21 17.26
C ASN A 182 0.02 2.26 17.45
N GLY A 183 0.79 1.90 16.43
CA GLY A 183 2.25 1.83 16.50
C GLY A 183 2.97 3.16 16.26
N ALA A 184 2.24 4.27 16.02
CA ALA A 184 2.81 5.59 15.80
C ALA A 184 2.56 6.50 17.01
N LYS A 185 3.56 7.29 17.40
CA LYS A 185 3.50 8.24 18.52
C LYS A 185 4.26 9.53 18.18
N ILE A 186 3.65 10.67 18.47
CA ILE A 186 4.33 11.97 18.45
C ILE A 186 5.14 12.07 19.74
N LEU A 187 6.46 12.21 19.64
CA LEU A 187 7.35 12.37 20.79
C LEU A 187 7.51 13.82 21.20
N ASN A 188 7.56 14.73 20.25
CA ASN A 188 7.71 16.17 20.46
C ASN A 188 7.20 16.95 19.25
N GLU A 189 7.38 18.27 19.22
CA GLU A 189 6.90 19.17 18.17
C GLU A 189 7.45 18.88 16.77
N ASN A 190 8.47 18.02 16.64
CA ASN A 190 9.14 17.75 15.37
C ASN A 190 9.41 16.25 15.12
N THR A 191 8.98 15.35 16.00
CA THR A 191 9.37 13.95 15.90
C THR A 191 8.20 12.99 16.11
N ILE A 192 8.05 12.06 15.19
CA ILE A 192 7.14 10.91 15.28
C ILE A 192 7.97 9.64 15.31
N THR A 193 7.64 8.71 16.18
CA THR A 193 8.20 7.35 16.14
C THR A 193 7.14 6.36 15.73
N ILE A 194 7.56 5.35 14.98
CA ILE A 194 6.69 4.30 14.45
C ILE A 194 7.35 2.95 14.66
N ASN A 195 6.66 2.03 15.31
CA ASN A 195 7.00 0.62 15.27
C ASN A 195 6.20 -0.04 14.14
N LEU A 196 6.82 -0.21 12.98
CA LEU A 196 6.20 -0.72 11.77
C LEU A 196 6.38 -2.25 11.70
N PRO A 197 5.30 -3.03 11.87
CA PRO A 197 5.40 -4.49 11.85
C PRO A 197 5.96 -5.04 10.55
N ALA A 198 6.56 -6.22 10.61
CA ALA A 198 6.92 -6.99 9.41
C ALA A 198 5.69 -7.21 8.51
N LYS A 199 5.89 -7.28 7.21
CA LYS A 199 4.82 -7.54 6.22
C LYS A 199 3.62 -6.62 6.39
N SER A 200 3.84 -5.31 6.55
CA SER A 200 2.75 -4.36 6.77
C SER A 200 2.77 -3.17 5.82
N ILE A 201 1.58 -2.67 5.54
CA ILE A 201 1.32 -1.41 4.85
C ILE A 201 0.51 -0.56 5.82
N VAL A 202 1.01 0.62 6.13
CA VAL A 202 0.38 1.54 7.10
C VAL A 202 0.11 2.87 6.42
N THR A 203 -1.04 3.45 6.68
CA THR A 203 -1.33 4.85 6.33
C THR A 203 -1.63 5.62 7.60
N LEU A 204 -0.90 6.71 7.82
CA LEU A 204 -1.04 7.63 8.95
C LEU A 204 -1.69 8.92 8.51
N GLU A 205 -2.43 9.51 9.43
CA GLU A 205 -3.05 10.82 9.30
C GLU A 205 -2.60 11.70 10.47
N LEU A 206 -2.16 12.92 10.17
CA LEU A 206 -1.72 13.94 11.13
C LEU A 206 -2.66 15.15 11.06
N LYS A 207 -3.51 15.28 12.05
CA LYS A 207 -4.49 16.38 12.24
C LYS A 207 -4.13 17.29 13.39
#